data_cfb9ccf12629f1430837b696256fbffb
#
_entry.id   cfb9ccf12629f1430837b696256fbffb
#
_cell.length_a   1.000
_cell.length_b   1.000
_cell.length_c   1.000
_cell.angle_alpha   90.00
_cell.angle_beta   90.00
_cell.angle_gamma   90.00
#
_symmetry.space_group_name_H-M   'P 1'
#
loop_
_entity.id
_entity.type
_entity.pdbx_description
1 polymer ?
#
loop_
_entity_poly.entity_id
_entity_poly.type
_entity_poly.pdbx_seq_one_letter_code
_entity_poly.pdbx_strand_id
1 'polypeptide(L)'
;MNVQIREIFLDDLASLWEVAYRNPNAEWTKWNGPYFKDVLPTRREFLEKVGPTDFVHNQFKNIIIVDKQIVGMVSAYYEDGELKRWLDVGIVIYSTENWQKGIGKKALKLWIDYIFSIVSLPHVGLTTWSGNLRMIRLAKRLDLEKEAQIKKVRFWQGKYWDSIKYGILRED
;
A
#
# COMPACT_ATOMS: atom_id res chain seq x y z
N MET A 1 4.72 20.72 -4.98
CA MET A 1 5.15 19.31 -4.84
C MET A 1 4.43 18.46 -5.88
N ASN A 2 5.19 17.79 -6.72
CA ASN A 2 4.65 17.00 -7.83
C ASN A 2 4.61 15.50 -7.42
N VAL A 3 3.41 14.97 -7.21
CA VAL A 3 3.20 13.56 -6.84
C VAL A 3 2.74 12.79 -8.07
N GLN A 4 3.46 11.73 -8.41
CA GLN A 4 3.16 10.86 -9.54
C GLN A 4 3.19 9.40 -9.11
N ILE A 5 2.45 8.57 -9.82
CA ILE A 5 2.56 7.11 -9.72
C ILE A 5 2.87 6.57 -11.11
N ARG A 6 3.65 5.51 -11.17
CA ARG A 6 3.92 4.81 -12.44
C ARG A 6 4.34 3.37 -12.20
N GLU A 7 4.30 2.57 -13.26
CA GLU A 7 4.78 1.19 -13.18
C GLU A 7 6.26 1.12 -12.81
N ILE A 8 6.67 -0.02 -12.30
CA ILE A 8 8.03 -0.28 -11.83
C ILE A 8 8.82 -0.91 -12.98
N PHE A 9 9.98 -0.33 -13.29
CA PHE A 9 10.91 -0.87 -14.28
C PHE A 9 12.08 -1.55 -13.58
N LEU A 10 12.80 -2.38 -14.33
CA LEU A 10 13.96 -3.09 -13.81
C LEU A 10 14.99 -2.13 -13.18
N ASP A 11 15.22 -0.99 -13.83
CA ASP A 11 16.18 0.02 -13.36
C ASP A 11 15.75 0.71 -12.06
N ASP A 12 14.50 0.59 -11.65
CA ASP A 12 14.02 1.18 -10.39
C ASP A 12 14.35 0.34 -9.16
N LEU A 13 14.64 -0.94 -9.35
CA LEU A 13 14.69 -1.90 -8.23
C LEU A 13 15.74 -1.56 -7.18
N ALA A 14 16.92 -1.11 -7.59
CA ALA A 14 17.98 -0.75 -6.64
C ALA A 14 17.55 0.42 -5.75
N SER A 15 17.02 1.48 -6.35
CA SER A 15 16.54 2.66 -5.60
C SER A 15 15.33 2.33 -4.73
N LEU A 16 14.44 1.49 -5.23
CA LEU A 16 13.28 1.05 -4.46
C LEU A 16 13.71 0.24 -3.23
N TRP A 17 14.65 -0.69 -3.40
CA TRP A 17 15.15 -1.47 -2.27
C TRP A 17 15.80 -0.56 -1.21
N GLU A 18 16.59 0.43 -1.63
CA GLU A 18 17.24 1.36 -0.70
C GLU A 18 16.26 2.11 0.17
N VAL A 19 15.18 2.62 -0.40
CA VAL A 19 14.19 3.41 0.36
C VAL A 19 13.22 2.54 1.15
N ALA A 20 12.90 1.35 0.65
CA ALA A 20 11.86 0.51 1.24
C ALA A 20 12.40 -0.52 2.22
N TYR A 21 13.46 -1.22 1.87
CA TYR A 21 13.81 -2.48 2.53
C TYR A 21 15.21 -2.53 3.14
N ARG A 22 16.03 -1.52 2.94
CA ARG A 22 17.39 -1.50 3.47
C ARG A 22 17.44 -1.58 4.98
N ASN A 23 16.56 -0.85 5.67
CA ASN A 23 16.47 -0.87 7.12
C ASN A 23 15.36 -1.83 7.56
N PRO A 24 15.70 -3.00 8.12
CA PRO A 24 14.69 -3.98 8.55
C PRO A 24 13.82 -3.47 9.72
N ASN A 25 14.26 -2.42 10.41
CA ASN A 25 13.54 -1.82 11.54
C ASN A 25 12.98 -0.44 11.18
N ALA A 26 12.75 -0.18 9.89
CA ALA A 26 12.18 1.09 9.45
C ALA A 26 10.82 1.38 10.10
N GLU A 27 10.56 2.64 10.38
CA GLU A 27 9.34 3.05 11.07
C GLU A 27 8.06 2.57 10.36
N TRP A 28 8.05 2.61 9.01
CA TRP A 28 6.86 2.20 8.27
C TRP A 28 6.44 0.74 8.56
N THR A 29 7.37 -0.14 8.91
CA THR A 29 7.08 -1.55 9.19
C THR A 29 6.20 -1.73 10.43
N LYS A 30 6.24 -0.78 11.34
CA LYS A 30 5.45 -0.81 12.58
C LYS A 30 3.98 -0.45 12.36
N TRP A 31 3.66 0.13 11.22
CA TRP A 31 2.30 0.57 10.89
C TRP A 31 1.62 -0.35 9.88
N ASN A 32 2.42 -0.98 9.01
CA ASN A 32 1.92 -1.75 7.88
C ASN A 32 1.85 -3.25 8.20
N GLY A 33 0.76 -3.67 8.85
CA GLY A 33 0.54 -5.07 9.20
C GLY A 33 1.65 -5.71 10.05
N PRO A 34 2.12 -5.05 11.14
CA PRO A 34 3.29 -5.55 11.88
C PRO A 34 3.05 -6.90 12.52
N TYR A 35 1.81 -7.26 12.76
CA TYR A 35 1.42 -8.54 13.34
C TYR A 35 1.70 -9.74 12.42
N PHE A 36 1.91 -9.51 11.12
CA PHE A 36 2.34 -10.57 10.20
C PHE A 36 3.82 -10.93 10.38
N LYS A 37 4.61 -10.03 10.95
CA LYS A 37 6.04 -10.23 11.19
C LYS A 37 6.81 -10.57 9.90
N ASP A 38 6.46 -9.89 8.82
CA ASP A 38 7.10 -10.11 7.52
C ASP A 38 8.59 -9.80 7.58
N VAL A 39 9.39 -10.62 6.93
CA VAL A 39 10.83 -10.42 6.78
C VAL A 39 11.08 -9.69 5.47
N LEU A 40 11.76 -8.55 5.55
CA LEU A 40 12.09 -7.76 4.36
C LEU A 40 13.15 -8.48 3.52
N PRO A 41 13.07 -8.39 2.19
CA PRO A 41 14.05 -9.05 1.33
C PRO A 41 15.42 -8.40 1.44
N THR A 42 16.47 -9.21 1.33
CA THR A 42 17.83 -8.69 1.16
C THR A 42 17.94 -8.00 -0.21
N ARG A 43 18.97 -7.17 -0.39
CA ARG A 43 19.21 -6.51 -1.67
C ARG A 43 19.31 -7.51 -2.81
N ARG A 44 20.07 -8.58 -2.60
CA ARG A 44 20.27 -9.63 -3.60
C ARG A 44 18.97 -10.35 -3.96
N GLU A 45 18.20 -10.78 -2.95
CA GLU A 45 16.92 -11.44 -3.17
C GLU A 45 15.95 -10.52 -3.95
N PHE A 46 15.91 -9.26 -3.59
CA PHE A 46 15.03 -8.31 -4.25
C PHE A 46 15.44 -8.06 -5.70
N LEU A 47 16.70 -7.76 -5.94
CA LEU A 47 17.20 -7.43 -7.29
C LEU A 47 17.20 -8.62 -8.23
N GLU A 48 17.49 -9.83 -7.73
CA GLU A 48 17.65 -11.01 -8.56
C GLU A 48 16.38 -11.85 -8.71
N LYS A 49 15.47 -11.82 -7.72
CA LYS A 49 14.29 -12.70 -7.69
C LYS A 49 12.97 -11.96 -7.54
N VAL A 50 12.75 -11.35 -6.38
CA VAL A 50 11.44 -10.80 -6.00
C VAL A 50 11.05 -9.62 -6.88
N GLY A 51 11.97 -8.69 -7.10
CA GLY A 51 11.70 -7.50 -7.89
C GLY A 51 11.34 -7.81 -9.33
N PRO A 52 12.18 -8.55 -10.07
CA PRO A 52 11.88 -8.90 -11.47
C PRO A 52 10.60 -9.72 -11.64
N THR A 53 10.29 -10.60 -10.70
CA THR A 53 9.13 -11.50 -10.80
C THR A 53 7.82 -10.84 -10.36
N ASP A 54 7.84 -10.12 -9.22
CA ASP A 54 6.62 -9.68 -8.56
C ASP A 54 6.35 -8.18 -8.69
N PHE A 55 7.37 -7.37 -9.01
CA PHE A 55 7.26 -5.91 -9.01
C PHE A 55 7.29 -5.29 -10.40
N VAL A 56 8.23 -5.75 -11.24
CA VAL A 56 8.47 -5.14 -12.56
C VAL A 56 7.30 -5.42 -13.49
N HIS A 57 6.78 -4.36 -14.12
CA HIS A 57 5.65 -4.42 -15.06
C HIS A 57 4.39 -5.09 -14.47
N ASN A 58 4.23 -5.04 -13.15
CA ASN A 58 3.04 -5.53 -12.49
C ASN A 58 1.99 -4.41 -12.48
N GLN A 59 0.87 -4.62 -13.17
CA GLN A 59 -0.20 -3.60 -13.24
C GLN A 59 -0.80 -3.26 -11.88
N PHE A 60 -0.63 -4.12 -10.88
CA PHE A 60 -1.14 -3.92 -9.52
C PHE A 60 -0.08 -3.38 -8.55
N LYS A 61 1.05 -2.91 -9.06
CA LYS A 61 2.09 -2.26 -8.24
C LYS A 61 2.68 -1.07 -8.98
N ASN A 62 2.58 0.11 -8.39
CA ASN A 62 3.23 1.31 -8.89
C ASN A 62 4.10 1.93 -7.80
N ILE A 63 5.18 2.56 -8.19
CA ILE A 63 5.94 3.42 -7.27
C ILE A 63 5.31 4.80 -7.20
N ILE A 64 5.48 5.42 -6.03
CA ILE A 64 5.11 6.82 -5.81
C ILE A 64 6.36 7.65 -5.94
N ILE A 65 6.31 8.66 -6.81
CA ILE A 65 7.44 9.56 -7.07
C ILE A 65 7.04 10.98 -6.68
N VAL A 66 7.90 11.62 -5.91
CA VAL A 66 7.78 13.03 -5.55
C VAL A 66 9.08 13.71 -5.95
N ASP A 67 8.98 14.74 -6.80
CA ASP A 67 10.13 15.51 -7.26
C ASP A 67 11.30 14.61 -7.71
N LYS A 68 10.98 13.63 -8.56
CA LYS A 68 11.89 12.64 -9.16
C LYS A 68 12.47 11.59 -8.20
N GLN A 69 12.01 11.55 -6.94
CA GLN A 69 12.46 10.58 -5.94
C GLN A 69 11.38 9.54 -5.67
N ILE A 70 11.76 8.27 -5.57
CA ILE A 70 10.87 7.21 -5.11
C ILE A 70 10.65 7.39 -3.60
N VAL A 71 9.39 7.58 -3.19
CA VAL A 71 9.05 7.78 -1.77
C VAL A 71 8.12 6.72 -1.21
N GLY A 72 7.51 5.92 -2.07
CA GLY A 72 6.55 4.92 -1.63
C GLY A 72 6.08 4.02 -2.74
N MET A 73 5.06 3.24 -2.42
CA MET A 73 4.45 2.29 -3.36
C MET A 73 2.96 2.19 -3.10
N VAL A 74 2.21 1.99 -4.17
CA VAL A 74 0.80 1.60 -4.14
C VAL A 74 0.66 0.22 -4.74
N SER A 75 -0.29 -0.55 -4.23
CA SER A 75 -0.50 -1.93 -4.64
C SER A 75 -1.98 -2.29 -4.66
N ALA A 76 -2.30 -3.40 -5.30
CA ALA A 76 -3.65 -3.97 -5.27
C ALA A 76 -3.54 -5.50 -5.25
N TYR A 77 -4.51 -6.13 -4.61
CA TYR A 77 -4.56 -7.59 -4.52
C TYR A 77 -6.01 -8.05 -4.34
N TYR A 78 -6.29 -9.26 -4.79
CA TYR A 78 -7.62 -9.85 -4.63
C TYR A 78 -7.75 -10.48 -3.25
N GLU A 79 -8.74 -10.04 -2.49
CA GLU A 79 -9.11 -10.63 -1.19
C GLU A 79 -9.67 -12.04 -1.34
N ASP A 80 -10.28 -12.34 -2.48
CA ASP A 80 -10.95 -13.61 -2.75
C ASP A 80 -10.18 -14.52 -3.73
N GLY A 81 -8.89 -14.27 -3.91
CA GLY A 81 -7.99 -15.10 -4.71
C GLY A 81 -8.45 -15.29 -6.15
N GLU A 82 -8.66 -16.53 -6.55
CA GLU A 82 -8.99 -16.89 -7.92
C GLU A 82 -10.36 -16.41 -8.40
N LEU A 83 -11.25 -16.00 -7.49
CA LEU A 83 -12.55 -15.45 -7.88
C LEU A 83 -12.42 -14.08 -8.54
N LYS A 84 -11.43 -13.29 -8.13
CA LYS A 84 -11.08 -11.98 -8.71
C LYS A 84 -12.27 -11.01 -8.78
N ARG A 85 -13.09 -10.97 -7.74
CA ARG A 85 -14.25 -10.09 -7.62
C ARG A 85 -14.11 -9.05 -6.50
N TRP A 86 -13.17 -9.26 -5.59
CA TRP A 86 -12.98 -8.42 -4.42
C TRP A 86 -11.54 -7.93 -4.36
N LEU A 87 -11.32 -6.67 -4.75
CA LEU A 87 -9.99 -6.08 -4.88
C LEU A 87 -9.77 -5.04 -3.79
N ASP A 88 -8.67 -5.20 -3.06
CA ASP A 88 -8.19 -4.22 -2.09
C ASP A 88 -6.97 -3.50 -2.63
N VAL A 89 -6.80 -2.24 -2.22
CA VAL A 89 -5.61 -1.44 -2.50
C VAL A 89 -4.82 -1.20 -1.23
N GLY A 90 -3.54 -0.92 -1.39
CA GLY A 90 -2.64 -0.58 -0.30
C GLY A 90 -1.71 0.55 -0.69
N ILE A 91 -1.14 1.20 0.31
CA ILE A 91 -0.18 2.29 0.13
C ILE A 91 0.84 2.28 1.26
N VAL A 92 2.09 2.51 0.92
CA VAL A 92 3.17 2.74 1.89
C VAL A 92 3.98 3.95 1.46
N ILE A 93 4.19 4.89 2.37
CA ILE A 93 5.18 5.96 2.26
C ILE A 93 6.33 5.56 3.18
N TYR A 94 7.48 5.28 2.62
CA TYR A 94 8.56 4.63 3.37
C TYR A 94 9.26 5.53 4.38
N SER A 95 9.54 6.79 4.01
CA SER A 95 10.26 7.70 4.87
C SER A 95 9.33 8.58 5.71
N THR A 96 9.58 8.65 7.02
CA THR A 96 8.79 9.49 7.93
C THR A 96 8.84 10.97 7.58
N GLU A 97 9.92 11.43 6.99
CA GLU A 97 10.07 12.84 6.55
C GLU A 97 9.06 13.22 5.47
N ASN A 98 8.51 12.25 4.74
CA ASN A 98 7.50 12.44 3.71
C ASN A 98 6.07 12.26 4.25
N TRP A 99 5.92 11.98 5.54
CA TRP A 99 4.59 11.83 6.14
C TRP A 99 3.93 13.19 6.41
N GLN A 100 2.59 13.22 6.41
CA GLN A 100 1.77 14.40 6.72
C GLN A 100 1.97 15.58 5.76
N LYS A 101 2.41 15.30 4.54
CA LYS A 101 2.60 16.32 3.48
C LYS A 101 1.53 16.24 2.38
N GLY A 102 0.51 15.41 2.56
CA GLY A 102 -0.52 15.21 1.55
C GLY A 102 -0.14 14.26 0.41
N ILE A 103 1.04 13.65 0.46
CA ILE A 103 1.52 12.72 -0.57
C ILE A 103 0.60 11.50 -0.65
N GLY A 104 0.26 10.90 0.49
CA GLY A 104 -0.59 9.72 0.56
C GLY A 104 -1.96 9.95 -0.04
N LYS A 105 -2.57 11.11 0.25
CA LYS A 105 -3.88 11.47 -0.29
C LYS A 105 -3.86 11.57 -1.81
N LYS A 106 -2.88 12.25 -2.36
CA LYS A 106 -2.73 12.40 -3.81
C LYS A 106 -2.43 11.07 -4.49
N ALA A 107 -1.48 10.31 -3.96
CA ALA A 107 -1.08 9.04 -4.54
C ALA A 107 -2.21 8.01 -4.50
N LEU A 108 -2.90 7.89 -3.37
CA LEU A 108 -3.98 6.91 -3.23
C LEU A 108 -5.18 7.28 -4.11
N LYS A 109 -5.49 8.57 -4.25
CA LYS A 109 -6.54 9.02 -5.16
C LYS A 109 -6.21 8.65 -6.62
N LEU A 110 -4.99 8.95 -7.06
CA LEU A 110 -4.52 8.57 -8.39
C LEU A 110 -4.59 7.05 -8.60
N TRP A 111 -4.22 6.29 -7.57
CA TRP A 111 -4.20 4.83 -7.64
C TRP A 111 -5.60 4.23 -7.74
N ILE A 112 -6.53 4.69 -6.92
CA ILE A 112 -7.92 4.22 -6.96
C ILE A 112 -8.53 4.53 -8.35
N ASP A 113 -8.32 5.73 -8.87
CA ASP A 113 -8.81 6.12 -10.21
C ASP A 113 -8.19 5.22 -11.29
N TYR A 114 -6.90 4.96 -11.21
CA TYR A 114 -6.21 4.07 -12.13
C TYR A 114 -6.76 2.64 -12.06
N ILE A 115 -6.92 2.10 -10.86
CA ILE A 115 -7.45 0.74 -10.66
C ILE A 115 -8.85 0.64 -11.29
N PHE A 116 -9.73 1.59 -11.03
CA PHE A 116 -11.06 1.60 -11.66
C PHE A 116 -10.99 1.68 -13.18
N SER A 117 -9.92 2.25 -13.73
CA SER A 117 -9.74 2.32 -15.19
C SER A 117 -9.33 0.99 -15.83
N ILE A 118 -8.73 0.08 -15.06
CA ILE A 118 -8.19 -1.19 -15.59
C ILE A 118 -8.99 -2.43 -15.16
N VAL A 119 -9.88 -2.31 -14.18
CA VAL A 119 -10.76 -3.40 -13.76
C VAL A 119 -12.21 -2.99 -13.92
N SER A 120 -13.10 -3.99 -14.14
CA SER A 120 -14.54 -3.74 -14.32
C SER A 120 -15.33 -3.92 -13.02
N LEU A 121 -14.66 -3.94 -11.87
CA LEU A 121 -15.28 -4.21 -10.58
C LEU A 121 -16.05 -2.99 -10.08
N PRO A 122 -17.17 -3.20 -9.38
CA PRO A 122 -17.95 -2.09 -8.80
C PRO A 122 -17.39 -1.54 -7.50
N HIS A 123 -16.45 -2.24 -6.86
CA HIS A 123 -15.96 -1.93 -5.51
C HIS A 123 -14.46 -2.05 -5.46
N VAL A 124 -13.80 -1.07 -4.82
CA VAL A 124 -12.40 -1.13 -4.42
C VAL A 124 -12.33 -0.92 -2.92
N GLY A 125 -11.65 -1.83 -2.23
CA GLY A 125 -11.51 -1.79 -0.79
C GLY A 125 -10.11 -1.44 -0.32
N LEU A 126 -10.01 -1.26 0.99
CA LEU A 126 -8.74 -1.03 1.69
C LEU A 126 -8.89 -1.60 3.09
N THR A 127 -7.92 -2.42 3.50
CA THR A 127 -7.92 -3.02 4.84
C THR A 127 -6.76 -2.50 5.64
N THR A 128 -7.04 -2.10 6.88
CA THR A 128 -6.03 -1.68 7.84
C THR A 128 -6.38 -2.25 9.23
N TRP A 129 -5.68 -1.82 10.24
CA TRP A 129 -5.94 -2.25 11.62
C TRP A 129 -6.04 -1.02 12.54
N SER A 130 -6.62 -1.21 13.71
CA SER A 130 -6.92 -0.10 14.63
C SER A 130 -5.67 0.62 15.16
N GLY A 131 -4.49 0.03 15.03
CA GLY A 131 -3.22 0.67 15.37
C GLY A 131 -2.69 1.63 14.30
N ASN A 132 -3.19 1.55 13.07
CA ASN A 132 -2.71 2.40 11.98
C ASN A 132 -3.57 3.67 11.85
N LEU A 133 -3.37 4.61 12.76
CA LEU A 133 -4.16 5.86 12.79
C LEU A 133 -3.98 6.70 11.53
N ARG A 134 -2.80 6.66 10.91
CA ARG A 134 -2.53 7.43 9.69
C ARG A 134 -3.35 6.90 8.52
N MET A 135 -3.43 5.59 8.35
CA MET A 135 -4.24 5.00 7.29
C MET A 135 -5.72 5.25 7.52
N ILE A 136 -6.19 5.17 8.77
CA ILE A 136 -7.57 5.49 9.13
C ILE A 136 -7.91 6.94 8.76
N ARG A 137 -7.03 7.88 9.06
CA ARG A 137 -7.20 9.29 8.70
C ARG A 137 -7.19 9.49 7.18
N LEU A 138 -6.30 8.81 6.49
CA LEU A 138 -6.19 8.88 5.04
C LEU A 138 -7.48 8.38 4.37
N ALA A 139 -8.00 7.25 4.81
CA ALA A 139 -9.27 6.72 4.31
C ALA A 139 -10.42 7.72 4.48
N LYS A 140 -10.49 8.36 5.64
CA LYS A 140 -11.50 9.41 5.92
C LYS A 140 -11.34 10.64 5.03
N ARG A 141 -10.10 11.08 4.79
CA ARG A 141 -9.81 12.22 3.92
C ARG A 141 -10.19 11.97 2.46
N LEU A 142 -10.22 10.71 2.06
CA LEU A 142 -10.63 10.32 0.71
C LEU A 142 -12.10 9.93 0.64
N ASP A 143 -12.85 10.14 1.71
CA ASP A 143 -14.27 9.81 1.81
C ASP A 143 -14.56 8.33 1.55
N LEU A 144 -13.62 7.44 1.90
CA LEU A 144 -13.87 6.01 1.87
C LEU A 144 -14.83 5.65 3.00
N GLU A 145 -15.80 4.81 2.69
CA GLU A 145 -16.76 4.34 3.67
C GLU A 145 -16.16 3.25 4.56
N LYS A 146 -16.32 3.37 5.86
CA LYS A 146 -15.97 2.30 6.80
C LYS A 146 -17.02 1.21 6.70
N GLU A 147 -16.65 0.06 6.16
CA GLU A 147 -17.56 -1.04 5.87
C GLU A 147 -17.63 -2.08 6.98
N ALA A 148 -16.51 -2.26 7.71
CA ALA A 148 -16.46 -3.25 8.79
C ALA A 148 -15.37 -2.91 9.80
N GLN A 149 -15.59 -3.34 11.03
CA GLN A 149 -14.56 -3.36 12.08
C GLN A 149 -14.71 -4.68 12.83
N ILE A 150 -13.74 -5.57 12.64
CA ILE A 150 -13.75 -6.87 13.29
C ILE A 150 -12.88 -6.78 14.54
N LYS A 151 -13.49 -6.97 15.70
CA LYS A 151 -12.86 -6.76 16.99
C LYS A 151 -11.87 -7.87 17.33
N LYS A 152 -10.68 -7.49 17.84
CA LYS A 152 -9.71 -8.35 18.52
C LYS A 152 -9.25 -9.57 17.70
N VAL A 153 -8.94 -9.33 16.43
CA VAL A 153 -8.48 -10.40 15.51
C VAL A 153 -7.01 -10.26 15.12
N ARG A 154 -6.33 -9.20 15.57
CA ARG A 154 -4.89 -8.98 15.32
C ARG A 154 -4.13 -8.82 16.61
N PHE A 155 -3.11 -9.64 16.83
CA PHE A 155 -2.30 -9.60 18.06
C PHE A 155 -0.95 -8.92 17.77
N TRP A 156 -0.65 -7.86 18.55
CA TRP A 156 0.60 -7.11 18.42
C TRP A 156 0.93 -6.41 19.72
N GLN A 157 2.18 -6.50 20.15
CA GLN A 157 2.67 -5.84 21.37
C GLN A 157 1.83 -6.17 22.60
N GLY A 158 1.56 -7.45 22.79
CA GLY A 158 0.90 -7.94 23.99
C GLY A 158 -0.60 -7.70 24.09
N LYS A 159 -1.24 -7.19 23.01
CA LYS A 159 -2.69 -6.98 23.03
C LYS A 159 -3.35 -7.27 21.69
N TYR A 160 -4.67 -7.41 21.72
CA TYR A 160 -5.47 -7.62 20.52
C TYR A 160 -5.99 -6.31 19.97
N TRP A 161 -5.88 -6.17 18.65
CA TRP A 161 -6.32 -5.03 17.87
C TRP A 161 -7.40 -5.47 16.89
N ASP A 162 -8.08 -4.49 16.30
CA ASP A 162 -9.15 -4.72 15.35
C ASP A 162 -8.66 -4.69 13.92
N SER A 163 -9.34 -5.42 13.03
CA SER A 163 -9.22 -5.26 11.58
C SER A 163 -10.31 -4.30 11.10
N ILE A 164 -9.94 -3.34 10.25
CA ILE A 164 -10.88 -2.32 9.77
C ILE A 164 -10.87 -2.33 8.26
N LYS A 165 -12.06 -2.35 7.66
CA LYS A 165 -12.25 -2.34 6.21
C LYS A 165 -12.93 -1.06 5.76
N TYR A 166 -12.37 -0.46 4.73
CA TYR A 166 -12.93 0.70 4.03
C TYR A 166 -13.19 0.32 2.59
N GLY A 167 -14.08 1.06 1.93
CA GLY A 167 -14.37 0.81 0.54
C GLY A 167 -14.95 2.01 -0.17
N ILE A 168 -14.92 1.94 -1.50
CA ILE A 168 -15.52 2.93 -2.39
C ILE A 168 -16.14 2.21 -3.58
N LEU A 169 -17.34 2.64 -3.96
CA LEU A 169 -18.04 2.11 -5.12
C LEU A 169 -17.69 2.92 -6.37
N ARG A 170 -17.69 2.23 -7.52
CA ARG A 170 -17.53 2.89 -8.82
C ARG A 170 -18.67 3.88 -9.02
N GLU A 171 -18.35 5.07 -9.43
CA GLU A 171 -19.33 6.06 -9.83
C GLU A 171 -19.91 5.68 -11.19
N ASP A 172 -21.24 5.87 -11.35
CA ASP A 172 -21.95 5.60 -12.60
C ASP A 172 -21.64 6.66 -13.67
#